data_d90c1d374a9843e08848747ea0335b9e
#
_entry.id   d90c1d374a9843e08848747ea0335b9e
#
_cell.length_a   1.000
_cell.length_b   1.000
_cell.length_c   1.000
_cell.angle_alpha   90.00
_cell.angle_beta   90.00
_cell.angle_gamma   90.00
#
_symmetry.space_group_name_H-M   'P 1'
#
loop_
_entity.id
_entity.type
_entity.pdbx_description
1 polymer ?
#
loop_
_entity_poly.entity_id
_entity_poly.type
_entity_poly.pdbx_seq_one_letter_code
_entity_poly.pdbx_strand_id
1 'polypeptide(L)'
;MENSDKALDTGSKRVYDVAPSEMFGEFMKTGWAPTPLTGIVQDEVIPYCVARRADLSAAFSGSRVVLPGGELKQRSNDTDYQFRPHSAFAYYTGVQGVEAQPGSVLVMEPTKQGHTPILFINPRSTRDTDAFYRDAKNGELWVGRRFTTDEAAQRYGIEVRPVTELAAFLKGKTAVALHGYDEIVDAKVKKHARDEELINFVSVARLIKDEYEIREMQKAVDATHRGFSDVIRVLPAAVTTPRGERVIDAAFYGRARVEGNDLGYNTIAASGSHACVLHWNRNDGEVKPGDLLLLDAGVEVDSYYTADITRTLPINGKFSPAQRALYMLVYESQKAGIEAIKAGVPFLEINRASHSVLAQGLIDMGIIKMSLEEAMDPAVGLHKRWTLHGVSHMLGMDVHDCAQARADQYRDGVLEAGMVLTVEPGLYIQLDDELFPAEYRGIGIRIEDDVLVTEDGFINLSENIPHHPDEIESWMASLR
;
A
#
# COMPACT_ATOMS: atom_id res chain seq x y z
N MET A 1 -11.92 -19.68 -51.86
CA MET A 1 -12.71 -18.89 -50.91
C MET A 1 -12.04 -19.13 -49.58
N GLU A 2 -11.07 -18.30 -49.26
CA GLU A 2 -10.38 -18.33 -47.97
C GLU A 2 -11.23 -17.55 -46.96
N ASN A 3 -11.82 -18.26 -46.03
CA ASN A 3 -12.46 -17.65 -44.85
C ASN A 3 -11.38 -17.09 -43.92
N SER A 4 -11.16 -15.81 -43.97
CA SER A 4 -10.36 -15.08 -42.99
C SER A 4 -11.19 -14.81 -41.72
N ASP A 5 -11.51 -15.86 -41.00
CA ASP A 5 -11.95 -15.68 -39.58
C ASP A 5 -10.72 -15.27 -38.76
N LYS A 6 -10.44 -13.97 -38.72
CA LYS A 6 -9.62 -13.40 -37.68
C LYS A 6 -10.45 -13.47 -36.39
N ALA A 7 -10.30 -14.59 -35.66
CA ALA A 7 -10.72 -14.66 -34.29
C ALA A 7 -10.12 -13.46 -33.56
N LEU A 8 -10.96 -12.68 -32.89
CA LEU A 8 -10.49 -11.71 -31.89
C LEU A 8 -9.60 -12.51 -30.93
N ASP A 9 -8.33 -12.12 -30.84
CA ASP A 9 -7.40 -12.73 -29.92
C ASP A 9 -7.82 -12.33 -28.49
N THR A 10 -8.60 -13.18 -27.83
CA THR A 10 -9.09 -12.97 -26.48
C THR A 10 -7.98 -13.11 -25.44
N GLY A 11 -6.72 -13.34 -25.88
CA GLY A 11 -5.56 -13.49 -24.99
C GLY A 11 -5.57 -14.74 -24.11
N SER A 12 -6.63 -15.55 -24.17
CA SER A 12 -6.76 -16.81 -23.44
C SER A 12 -7.17 -17.91 -24.43
N LYS A 13 -6.23 -18.75 -24.80
CA LYS A 13 -6.50 -20.00 -25.55
C LYS A 13 -6.93 -21.08 -24.54
N ARG A 14 -8.12 -20.96 -24.01
CA ARG A 14 -8.72 -22.02 -23.19
C ARG A 14 -9.10 -23.18 -24.10
N VAL A 15 -8.46 -24.34 -23.89
CA VAL A 15 -8.66 -25.54 -24.71
C VAL A 15 -10.11 -26.05 -24.68
N TYR A 16 -10.88 -25.66 -23.66
CA TYR A 16 -12.28 -26.04 -23.47
C TYR A 16 -13.29 -25.00 -23.97
N ASP A 17 -12.84 -23.83 -24.47
CA ASP A 17 -13.75 -22.82 -25.03
C ASP A 17 -14.24 -23.29 -26.39
N VAL A 18 -15.56 -23.42 -26.52
CA VAL A 18 -16.24 -23.71 -27.79
C VAL A 18 -16.63 -22.40 -28.43
N ALA A 19 -16.17 -22.13 -29.63
CA ALA A 19 -16.57 -20.94 -30.37
C ALA A 19 -18.08 -20.94 -30.57
N PRO A 20 -18.82 -19.90 -30.19
CA PRO A 20 -20.25 -19.81 -30.39
C PRO A 20 -20.59 -19.75 -31.89
N SER A 21 -21.74 -20.28 -32.25
CA SER A 21 -22.21 -20.20 -33.64
C SER A 21 -22.50 -18.74 -34.04
N GLU A 22 -22.45 -18.44 -35.32
CA GLU A 22 -22.82 -17.13 -35.86
C GLU A 22 -24.26 -16.73 -35.45
N MET A 23 -25.21 -17.67 -35.52
CA MET A 23 -26.58 -17.45 -35.08
C MET A 23 -26.67 -17.03 -33.61
N PHE A 24 -25.89 -17.67 -32.75
CA PHE A 24 -25.81 -17.28 -31.32
C PHE A 24 -25.21 -15.89 -31.16
N GLY A 25 -24.16 -15.57 -31.93
CA GLY A 25 -23.53 -14.24 -31.92
C GLY A 25 -24.53 -13.14 -32.29
N GLU A 26 -25.28 -13.32 -33.36
CA GLU A 26 -26.33 -12.37 -33.74
C GLU A 26 -27.46 -12.26 -32.70
N PHE A 27 -27.87 -13.38 -32.10
CA PHE A 27 -28.85 -13.36 -31.03
C PHE A 27 -28.37 -12.60 -29.79
N MET A 28 -27.08 -12.72 -29.43
CA MET A 28 -26.49 -12.03 -28.29
C MET A 28 -26.47 -10.50 -28.44
N LYS A 29 -26.55 -9.99 -29.68
CA LYS A 29 -26.55 -8.52 -29.93
C LYS A 29 -27.94 -7.89 -29.90
N THR A 30 -28.99 -8.67 -29.69
CA THR A 30 -30.37 -8.21 -29.82
C THR A 30 -31.11 -8.22 -28.47
N GLY A 31 -32.17 -7.40 -28.36
CA GLY A 31 -33.10 -7.43 -27.24
C GLY A 31 -32.61 -6.77 -25.94
N TRP A 32 -31.55 -5.96 -26.00
CA TRP A 32 -31.03 -5.23 -24.85
C TRP A 32 -31.65 -3.83 -24.73
N ALA A 33 -32.08 -3.47 -23.52
CA ALA A 33 -32.49 -2.10 -23.24
C ALA A 33 -31.25 -1.19 -23.11
N PRO A 34 -31.38 0.11 -23.45
CA PRO A 34 -30.34 1.10 -23.15
C PRO A 34 -30.09 1.19 -21.63
N THR A 35 -28.82 1.24 -21.24
CA THR A 35 -28.40 1.36 -19.83
C THR A 35 -27.40 2.50 -19.65
N PRO A 36 -27.75 3.77 -19.96
CA PRO A 36 -26.89 4.91 -19.70
C PRO A 36 -26.69 5.10 -18.21
N LEU A 37 -25.51 5.53 -17.77
CA LEU A 37 -25.33 6.05 -16.42
C LEU A 37 -25.82 7.50 -16.38
N THR A 38 -26.60 7.81 -15.36
CA THR A 38 -27.09 9.17 -15.09
C THR A 38 -26.52 9.63 -13.73
N GLY A 39 -26.33 10.93 -13.58
CA GLY A 39 -25.87 11.49 -12.32
C GLY A 39 -24.41 11.20 -12.00
N ILE A 40 -23.54 11.05 -13.01
CA ILE A 40 -22.12 10.93 -12.81
C ILE A 40 -21.59 12.22 -12.17
N VAL A 41 -20.99 12.09 -10.98
CA VAL A 41 -20.39 13.19 -10.24
C VAL A 41 -18.88 13.00 -10.24
N GLN A 42 -18.13 14.07 -10.36
CA GLN A 42 -16.68 14.03 -10.16
C GLN A 42 -16.37 13.64 -8.71
N ASP A 43 -15.33 12.83 -8.53
CA ASP A 43 -14.85 12.46 -7.21
C ASP A 43 -14.21 13.66 -6.51
N GLU A 44 -14.22 13.66 -5.17
CA GLU A 44 -13.60 14.71 -4.35
C GLU A 44 -12.09 14.83 -4.55
N VAL A 45 -11.42 13.78 -5.03
CA VAL A 45 -9.99 13.78 -5.35
C VAL A 45 -9.65 14.62 -6.60
N ILE A 46 -10.60 14.86 -7.50
CA ILE A 46 -10.32 15.45 -8.82
C ILE A 46 -9.68 16.84 -8.75
N PRO A 47 -10.12 17.78 -7.90
CA PRO A 47 -9.44 19.07 -7.74
C PRO A 47 -7.96 18.92 -7.33
N TYR A 48 -7.63 17.98 -6.47
CA TYR A 48 -6.25 17.66 -6.06
C TYR A 48 -5.45 17.10 -7.23
N CYS A 49 -6.02 16.18 -8.01
CA CYS A 49 -5.37 15.66 -9.22
C CYS A 49 -5.11 16.77 -10.26
N VAL A 50 -5.96 17.78 -10.36
CA VAL A 50 -5.71 18.95 -11.23
C VAL A 50 -4.47 19.71 -10.78
N ALA A 51 -4.33 20.01 -9.48
CA ALA A 51 -3.16 20.67 -8.92
C ALA A 51 -1.89 19.83 -9.13
N ARG A 52 -1.93 18.53 -8.81
CA ARG A 52 -0.82 17.59 -9.00
C ARG A 52 -0.35 17.52 -10.46
N ARG A 53 -1.28 17.48 -11.41
CA ARG A 53 -0.97 17.53 -12.86
C ARG A 53 -0.39 18.89 -13.30
N ALA A 54 -0.76 19.98 -12.66
CA ALA A 54 -0.17 21.29 -12.94
C ALA A 54 1.31 21.32 -12.54
N ASP A 55 1.68 20.76 -11.38
CA ASP A 55 3.06 20.65 -10.91
C ASP A 55 3.88 19.74 -11.84
N LEU A 56 3.34 18.58 -12.23
CA LEU A 56 3.97 17.70 -13.22
C LEU A 56 4.18 18.41 -14.56
N SER A 57 3.19 19.19 -15.00
CA SER A 57 3.25 19.96 -16.24
C SER A 57 4.33 21.04 -16.19
N ALA A 58 4.51 21.72 -15.07
CA ALA A 58 5.55 22.72 -14.87
C ALA A 58 6.95 22.07 -14.91
N ALA A 59 7.13 20.95 -14.20
CA ALA A 59 8.41 20.23 -14.14
C ALA A 59 8.86 19.66 -15.49
N PHE A 60 7.92 19.19 -16.30
CA PHE A 60 8.20 18.56 -17.60
C PHE A 60 7.74 19.39 -18.78
N SER A 61 7.77 20.71 -18.67
CA SER A 61 7.34 21.65 -19.70
C SER A 61 7.90 21.27 -21.09
N GLY A 62 7.03 21.21 -22.09
CA GLY A 62 7.37 20.88 -23.49
C GLY A 62 7.68 19.40 -23.76
N SER A 63 7.76 18.55 -22.74
CA SER A 63 7.97 17.10 -22.88
C SER A 63 6.66 16.36 -22.73
N ARG A 64 6.34 15.41 -23.64
CA ARG A 64 5.24 14.47 -23.38
C ARG A 64 5.61 13.59 -22.19
N VAL A 65 4.68 13.43 -21.23
CA VAL A 65 4.87 12.50 -20.09
C VAL A 65 3.85 11.38 -20.18
N VAL A 66 4.28 10.14 -19.95
CA VAL A 66 3.43 8.94 -20.04
C VAL A 66 3.49 8.17 -18.73
N LEU A 67 2.34 8.03 -18.07
CA LEU A 67 2.19 7.32 -16.81
C LEU A 67 1.22 6.15 -16.99
N PRO A 68 1.71 4.90 -17.19
CA PRO A 68 0.86 3.72 -17.27
C PRO A 68 0.31 3.32 -15.91
N GLY A 69 -0.92 2.80 -15.88
CA GLY A 69 -1.54 2.21 -14.70
C GLY A 69 -1.05 0.79 -14.44
N GLY A 70 -0.56 0.11 -15.46
CA GLY A 70 -0.08 -1.26 -15.37
C GLY A 70 -1.04 -2.29 -15.94
N GLU A 71 -0.55 -3.53 -16.03
CA GLU A 71 -1.27 -4.68 -16.59
C GLU A 71 -1.62 -5.69 -15.50
N LEU A 72 -2.56 -6.60 -15.80
CA LEU A 72 -2.87 -7.76 -14.95
C LEU A 72 -1.63 -8.63 -14.79
N LYS A 73 -1.38 -9.09 -13.57
CA LYS A 73 -0.33 -10.06 -13.26
C LYS A 73 -0.92 -11.45 -13.14
N GLN A 74 -0.49 -12.36 -13.99
CA GLN A 74 -0.95 -13.74 -13.96
C GLN A 74 -0.60 -14.42 -12.63
N ARG A 75 -1.62 -15.00 -11.97
CA ARG A 75 -1.46 -15.83 -10.78
C ARG A 75 -1.19 -17.29 -11.16
N SER A 76 -2.04 -17.84 -12.03
CA SER A 76 -1.87 -19.22 -12.55
C SER A 76 -2.74 -19.42 -13.80
N ASN A 77 -2.15 -19.99 -14.88
CA ASN A 77 -2.81 -20.26 -16.16
C ASN A 77 -3.59 -19.05 -16.69
N ASP A 78 -4.91 -19.06 -16.52
CA ASP A 78 -5.87 -18.08 -17.00
C ASP A 78 -6.52 -17.27 -15.87
N THR A 79 -5.95 -17.32 -14.66
CA THR A 79 -6.37 -16.51 -13.52
C THR A 79 -5.30 -15.50 -13.16
N ASP A 80 -5.75 -14.29 -12.81
CA ASP A 80 -4.88 -13.18 -12.47
C ASP A 80 -4.99 -12.85 -10.98
N TYR A 81 -3.98 -12.13 -10.45
CA TYR A 81 -4.09 -11.43 -9.17
C TYR A 81 -5.07 -10.26 -9.29
N GLN A 82 -5.62 -9.80 -8.15
CA GLN A 82 -6.39 -8.57 -8.11
C GLN A 82 -5.56 -7.43 -8.68
N PHE A 83 -6.19 -6.62 -9.55
CA PHE A 83 -5.51 -5.48 -10.16
C PHE A 83 -5.39 -4.34 -9.16
N ARG A 84 -4.19 -3.79 -9.07
CA ARG A 84 -3.89 -2.53 -8.41
C ARG A 84 -3.06 -1.67 -9.36
N PRO A 85 -3.49 -0.45 -9.70
CA PRO A 85 -2.72 0.40 -10.59
C PRO A 85 -1.44 0.90 -9.93
N HIS A 86 -0.49 1.33 -10.75
CA HIS A 86 0.70 2.03 -10.28
C HIS A 86 0.30 3.31 -9.53
N SER A 87 0.87 3.54 -8.36
CA SER A 87 0.47 4.62 -7.47
C SER A 87 0.58 6.00 -8.11
N ALA A 88 1.61 6.28 -8.92
CA ALA A 88 1.69 7.53 -9.68
C ALA A 88 0.51 7.70 -10.66
N PHE A 89 0.06 6.64 -11.34
CA PHE A 89 -1.12 6.72 -12.22
C PHE A 89 -2.35 7.13 -11.42
N ALA A 90 -2.65 6.45 -10.32
CA ALA A 90 -3.80 6.76 -9.47
C ALA A 90 -3.71 8.19 -8.89
N TYR A 91 -2.53 8.60 -8.43
CA TYR A 91 -2.24 9.93 -7.85
C TYR A 91 -2.55 11.08 -8.82
N TYR A 92 -2.22 10.92 -10.11
CA TYR A 92 -2.43 11.96 -11.12
C TYR A 92 -3.79 11.89 -11.83
N THR A 93 -4.48 10.74 -11.78
CA THR A 93 -5.77 10.54 -12.48
C THR A 93 -6.99 10.61 -11.57
N GLY A 94 -6.86 10.18 -10.31
CA GLY A 94 -7.98 9.94 -9.41
C GLY A 94 -8.78 8.67 -9.75
N VAL A 95 -8.23 7.79 -10.60
CA VAL A 95 -8.84 6.48 -10.88
C VAL A 95 -8.56 5.54 -9.71
N GLN A 96 -9.61 5.10 -9.01
CA GLN A 96 -9.51 4.42 -7.73
C GLN A 96 -10.42 3.18 -7.65
N GLY A 97 -10.10 2.27 -6.72
CA GLY A 97 -10.91 1.12 -6.36
C GLY A 97 -11.34 0.30 -7.58
N VAL A 98 -12.61 -0.04 -7.63
CA VAL A 98 -13.20 -0.88 -8.70
C VAL A 98 -13.28 -0.20 -10.08
N GLU A 99 -13.06 1.11 -10.15
CA GLU A 99 -13.01 1.86 -11.41
C GLU A 99 -11.66 1.71 -12.12
N ALA A 100 -10.61 1.30 -11.40
CA ALA A 100 -9.29 1.09 -11.96
C ALA A 100 -9.27 -0.12 -12.91
N GLN A 101 -8.72 0.09 -14.09
CA GLN A 101 -8.69 -0.91 -15.15
C GLN A 101 -7.27 -1.15 -15.61
N PRO A 102 -6.87 -2.43 -15.81
CA PRO A 102 -5.57 -2.76 -16.37
C PRO A 102 -5.42 -2.18 -17.81
N GLY A 103 -4.20 -1.83 -18.17
CA GLY A 103 -3.86 -1.25 -19.47
C GLY A 103 -4.30 0.21 -19.65
N SER A 104 -4.72 0.89 -18.58
CA SER A 104 -5.03 2.33 -18.62
C SER A 104 -3.74 3.15 -18.59
N VAL A 105 -3.68 4.24 -19.36
CA VAL A 105 -2.48 5.09 -19.48
C VAL A 105 -2.87 6.57 -19.47
N LEU A 106 -2.23 7.35 -18.60
CA LEU A 106 -2.29 8.81 -18.65
C LEU A 106 -1.19 9.36 -19.53
N VAL A 107 -1.53 10.21 -20.49
CA VAL A 107 -0.60 10.97 -21.30
C VAL A 107 -0.78 12.45 -21.05
N MET A 108 0.26 13.14 -20.62
CA MET A 108 0.35 14.60 -20.56
C MET A 108 0.90 15.08 -21.90
N GLU A 109 0.02 15.48 -22.82
CA GLU A 109 0.38 15.95 -24.17
C GLU A 109 0.82 17.40 -24.12
N PRO A 110 2.05 17.76 -24.54
CA PRO A 110 2.54 19.13 -24.45
C PRO A 110 1.81 20.08 -25.40
N THR A 111 1.53 21.27 -24.90
CA THR A 111 0.95 22.39 -25.62
C THR A 111 1.79 23.65 -25.44
N LYS A 112 1.40 24.75 -26.08
CA LYS A 112 2.08 26.05 -25.87
C LYS A 112 1.89 26.61 -24.44
N GLN A 113 0.89 26.14 -23.70
CA GLN A 113 0.47 26.68 -22.41
C GLN A 113 0.59 25.65 -21.27
N GLY A 114 1.36 24.57 -21.45
CA GLY A 114 1.51 23.49 -20.50
C GLY A 114 1.17 22.12 -21.13
N HIS A 115 0.25 21.36 -20.54
CA HIS A 115 -0.15 20.04 -21.05
C HIS A 115 -1.67 19.91 -21.10
N THR A 116 -2.15 19.11 -22.07
CA THR A 116 -3.50 18.54 -22.05
C THR A 116 -3.40 17.11 -21.53
N PRO A 117 -4.01 16.78 -20.38
CA PRO A 117 -4.08 15.41 -19.90
C PRO A 117 -5.06 14.59 -20.73
N ILE A 118 -4.65 13.41 -21.19
CA ILE A 118 -5.47 12.46 -21.97
C ILE A 118 -5.37 11.11 -21.27
N LEU A 119 -6.50 10.57 -20.85
CA LEU A 119 -6.59 9.25 -20.23
C LEU A 119 -7.03 8.21 -21.29
N PHE A 120 -6.20 7.21 -21.52
CA PHE A 120 -6.51 6.07 -22.36
C PHE A 120 -7.01 4.92 -21.49
N ILE A 121 -8.20 4.39 -21.83
CA ILE A 121 -8.85 3.30 -21.07
C ILE A 121 -9.37 2.22 -22.01
N ASN A 122 -9.73 1.08 -21.45
CA ASN A 122 -10.62 0.10 -22.10
C ASN A 122 -12.06 0.51 -21.84
N PRO A 123 -12.76 1.21 -22.76
CA PRO A 123 -14.09 1.70 -22.51
C PRO A 123 -15.11 0.54 -22.50
N ARG A 124 -16.32 0.84 -22.08
CA ARG A 124 -17.44 -0.07 -22.13
C ARG A 124 -17.55 -0.75 -23.50
N SER A 125 -17.60 -2.07 -23.53
CA SER A 125 -17.99 -2.82 -24.73
C SER A 125 -19.51 -2.75 -24.89
N THR A 126 -19.97 -2.17 -26.02
CA THR A 126 -21.40 -2.07 -26.28
C THR A 126 -22.02 -3.44 -26.59
N ARG A 127 -23.28 -3.64 -26.21
CA ARG A 127 -23.96 -4.95 -26.29
C ARG A 127 -24.27 -5.40 -27.73
N ASP A 128 -24.11 -4.54 -28.70
CA ASP A 128 -24.22 -4.80 -30.14
C ASP A 128 -22.89 -5.28 -30.77
N THR A 129 -21.84 -5.47 -29.98
CA THR A 129 -20.53 -5.95 -30.42
C THR A 129 -20.21 -7.33 -29.90
N ASP A 130 -19.37 -8.06 -30.62
CA ASP A 130 -18.84 -9.37 -30.17
C ASP A 130 -17.98 -9.23 -28.89
N ALA A 131 -17.32 -8.08 -28.68
CA ALA A 131 -16.51 -7.82 -27.50
C ALA A 131 -17.34 -7.92 -26.20
N PHE A 132 -18.61 -7.61 -26.22
CA PHE A 132 -19.52 -7.70 -25.09
C PHE A 132 -19.48 -9.08 -24.40
N TYR A 133 -19.46 -10.15 -25.16
CA TYR A 133 -19.58 -11.53 -24.67
C TYR A 133 -18.36 -12.43 -24.99
N ARG A 134 -17.48 -12.03 -25.92
CA ARG A 134 -16.28 -12.81 -26.31
C ARG A 134 -15.01 -12.36 -25.62
N ASP A 135 -14.89 -11.07 -25.28
CA ASP A 135 -13.69 -10.55 -24.62
C ASP A 135 -13.75 -10.84 -23.13
N ALA A 136 -13.08 -11.92 -22.70
CA ALA A 136 -13.05 -12.34 -21.30
C ALA A 136 -12.32 -11.34 -20.38
N LYS A 137 -11.45 -10.46 -20.93
CA LYS A 137 -10.72 -9.47 -20.15
C LYS A 137 -11.48 -8.15 -19.97
N ASN A 138 -12.21 -7.75 -21.00
CA ASN A 138 -12.79 -6.40 -21.05
C ASN A 138 -14.30 -6.39 -21.35
N GLY A 139 -14.89 -7.52 -21.76
CA GLY A 139 -16.30 -7.62 -22.09
C GLY A 139 -17.23 -7.43 -20.91
N GLU A 140 -18.29 -6.62 -21.06
CA GLU A 140 -19.22 -6.31 -19.97
C GLU A 140 -19.86 -7.55 -19.34
N LEU A 141 -20.10 -8.61 -20.12
CA LEU A 141 -20.67 -9.87 -19.62
C LEU A 141 -19.70 -10.61 -18.67
N TRP A 142 -18.40 -10.40 -18.79
CA TRP A 142 -17.38 -11.07 -18.02
C TRP A 142 -16.91 -10.29 -16.80
N VAL A 143 -16.69 -8.99 -16.96
CA VAL A 143 -16.04 -8.14 -15.95
C VAL A 143 -16.94 -7.02 -15.41
N GLY A 144 -18.21 -7.00 -15.81
CA GLY A 144 -19.15 -5.96 -15.43
C GLY A 144 -19.07 -4.71 -16.30
N ARG A 145 -19.97 -3.78 -16.00
CA ARG A 145 -20.10 -2.52 -16.75
C ARG A 145 -18.94 -1.58 -16.41
N ARG A 146 -18.29 -1.08 -17.45
CA ARG A 146 -17.30 0.00 -17.39
C ARG A 146 -17.90 1.33 -17.86
N PHE A 147 -17.18 2.43 -17.64
CA PHE A 147 -17.55 3.71 -18.24
C PHE A 147 -17.36 3.69 -19.76
N THR A 148 -18.20 4.40 -20.50
CA THR A 148 -17.87 4.88 -21.85
C THR A 148 -16.81 5.96 -21.75
N THR A 149 -16.20 6.36 -22.87
CA THR A 149 -15.24 7.47 -22.89
C THR A 149 -15.85 8.78 -22.38
N ASP A 150 -17.11 9.08 -22.76
CA ASP A 150 -17.79 10.29 -22.33
C ASP A 150 -18.13 10.27 -20.82
N GLU A 151 -18.59 9.13 -20.32
CA GLU A 151 -18.86 8.92 -18.89
C GLU A 151 -17.59 9.07 -18.06
N ALA A 152 -16.47 8.48 -18.51
CA ALA A 152 -15.17 8.60 -17.85
C ALA A 152 -14.63 10.05 -17.93
N ALA A 153 -14.81 10.74 -19.07
CA ALA A 153 -14.43 12.14 -19.20
C ALA A 153 -15.19 13.04 -18.21
N GLN A 154 -16.48 12.78 -18.02
CA GLN A 154 -17.28 13.47 -17.01
C GLN A 154 -16.82 13.14 -15.59
N ARG A 155 -16.51 11.85 -15.28
CA ARG A 155 -16.07 11.38 -13.97
C ARG A 155 -14.73 11.98 -13.55
N TYR A 156 -13.73 11.97 -14.46
CA TYR A 156 -12.35 12.36 -14.14
C TYR A 156 -11.99 13.80 -14.57
N GLY A 157 -12.87 14.49 -15.29
CA GLY A 157 -12.66 15.88 -15.70
C GLY A 157 -11.50 16.07 -16.67
N ILE A 158 -11.17 15.06 -17.47
CA ILE A 158 -10.08 15.07 -18.46
C ILE A 158 -10.55 14.42 -19.78
N GLU A 159 -9.82 14.68 -20.88
CA GLU A 159 -10.07 13.99 -22.13
C GLU A 159 -9.84 12.49 -21.98
N VAL A 160 -10.77 11.68 -22.48
CA VAL A 160 -10.67 10.20 -22.43
C VAL A 160 -10.74 9.61 -23.82
N ARG A 161 -9.86 8.67 -24.12
CA ARG A 161 -9.81 7.96 -25.41
C ARG A 161 -9.75 6.43 -25.20
N PRO A 162 -10.19 5.65 -26.19
CA PRO A 162 -9.99 4.21 -26.16
C PRO A 162 -8.50 3.86 -26.18
N VAL A 163 -8.08 2.88 -25.37
CA VAL A 163 -6.66 2.43 -25.36
C VAL A 163 -6.21 1.85 -26.69
N THR A 164 -7.14 1.39 -27.53
CA THR A 164 -6.85 0.94 -28.91
C THR A 164 -6.22 2.03 -29.78
N GLU A 165 -6.39 3.30 -29.43
CA GLU A 165 -5.77 4.44 -30.13
C GLU A 165 -4.35 4.75 -29.62
N LEU A 166 -3.96 4.26 -28.43
CA LEU A 166 -2.69 4.61 -27.77
C LEU A 166 -1.46 4.32 -28.63
N ALA A 167 -1.41 3.14 -29.23
CA ALA A 167 -0.27 2.72 -30.07
C ALA A 167 -0.05 3.65 -31.28
N ALA A 168 -1.14 4.07 -31.92
CA ALA A 168 -1.11 5.02 -33.03
C ALA A 168 -0.77 6.43 -32.54
N PHE A 169 -1.31 6.83 -31.40
CA PHE A 169 -1.07 8.12 -30.77
C PHE A 169 0.41 8.32 -30.40
N LEU A 170 1.05 7.31 -29.82
CA LEU A 170 2.47 7.36 -29.42
C LEU A 170 3.48 7.13 -30.56
N LYS A 171 3.02 6.62 -31.72
CA LYS A 171 3.90 6.25 -32.85
C LYS A 171 4.78 7.42 -33.30
N GLY A 172 6.10 7.23 -33.25
CA GLY A 172 7.10 8.20 -33.72
C GLY A 172 7.22 9.45 -32.83
N LYS A 173 6.60 9.47 -31.67
CA LYS A 173 6.69 10.57 -30.71
C LYS A 173 7.75 10.27 -29.64
N THR A 174 8.46 11.31 -29.21
CA THR A 174 9.35 11.26 -28.04
C THR A 174 8.54 11.54 -26.79
N ALA A 175 8.78 10.79 -25.72
CA ALA A 175 8.14 11.00 -24.42
C ALA A 175 9.09 10.63 -23.29
N VAL A 176 8.86 11.22 -22.12
CA VAL A 176 9.40 10.77 -20.83
C VAL A 176 8.37 9.83 -20.21
N ALA A 177 8.74 8.65 -19.79
CA ALA A 177 7.78 7.63 -19.39
C ALA A 177 8.22 6.79 -18.21
N LEU A 178 7.24 6.24 -17.48
CA LEU A 178 7.49 5.10 -16.59
C LEU A 178 7.45 3.83 -17.44
N HIS A 179 8.56 3.10 -17.47
CA HIS A 179 8.73 1.87 -18.25
C HIS A 179 8.56 0.62 -17.38
N GLY A 180 8.19 -0.51 -18.03
CA GLY A 180 8.03 -1.81 -17.37
C GLY A 180 6.63 -2.08 -16.82
N TYR A 181 5.67 -1.20 -17.11
CA TYR A 181 4.31 -1.32 -16.60
C TYR A 181 3.25 -1.53 -17.68
N ASP A 182 3.56 -1.25 -18.95
CA ASP A 182 2.62 -1.38 -20.08
C ASP A 182 3.37 -1.74 -21.37
N GLU A 183 2.96 -2.82 -22.02
CA GLU A 183 3.62 -3.36 -23.24
C GLU A 183 3.54 -2.40 -24.42
N ILE A 184 2.44 -1.63 -24.57
CA ILE A 184 2.29 -0.66 -25.66
C ILE A 184 3.23 0.50 -25.45
N VAL A 185 3.32 1.02 -24.20
CA VAL A 185 4.23 2.11 -23.86
C VAL A 185 5.66 1.67 -24.11
N ASP A 186 6.08 0.51 -23.60
CA ASP A 186 7.44 0.00 -23.76
C ASP A 186 7.82 -0.27 -25.23
N ALA A 187 6.85 -0.71 -26.05
CA ALA A 187 7.07 -0.95 -27.48
C ALA A 187 7.09 0.34 -28.32
N LYS A 188 6.41 1.40 -27.91
CA LYS A 188 6.24 2.64 -28.70
C LYS A 188 7.09 3.80 -28.23
N VAL A 189 7.42 3.87 -26.95
CA VAL A 189 8.21 4.92 -26.34
C VAL A 189 9.62 4.40 -26.06
N LYS A 190 10.62 5.05 -26.66
CA LYS A 190 12.04 4.72 -26.37
C LYS A 190 12.43 5.35 -25.04
N LYS A 191 13.35 4.70 -24.31
CA LYS A 191 13.95 5.26 -23.10
C LYS A 191 14.49 6.67 -23.37
N HIS A 192 14.19 7.58 -22.45
CA HIS A 192 14.55 8.98 -22.51
C HIS A 192 15.52 9.34 -21.35
N ALA A 193 16.42 10.29 -21.56
CA ALA A 193 17.39 10.70 -20.55
C ALA A 193 16.75 11.27 -19.26
N ARG A 194 15.49 11.70 -19.33
CA ARG A 194 14.73 12.24 -18.20
C ARG A 194 13.79 11.22 -17.54
N ASP A 195 13.83 9.95 -17.91
CA ASP A 195 12.95 8.94 -17.28
C ASP A 195 13.27 8.77 -15.79
N GLU A 196 14.55 8.77 -15.42
CA GLU A 196 14.99 8.76 -14.01
C GLU A 196 14.55 10.02 -13.24
N GLU A 197 14.53 11.17 -13.90
CA GLU A 197 13.99 12.42 -13.32
C GLU A 197 12.49 12.29 -13.05
N LEU A 198 11.74 11.67 -13.97
CA LEU A 198 10.31 11.40 -13.77
C LEU A 198 10.05 10.44 -12.61
N ILE A 199 10.80 9.34 -12.53
CA ILE A 199 10.70 8.37 -11.43
C ILE A 199 10.89 9.06 -10.08
N ASN A 200 11.96 9.86 -9.95
CA ASN A 200 12.20 10.64 -8.75
C ASN A 200 11.07 11.66 -8.49
N PHE A 201 10.65 12.40 -9.52
CA PHE A 201 9.63 13.44 -9.38
C PHE A 201 8.30 12.89 -8.86
N VAL A 202 7.80 11.79 -9.44
CA VAL A 202 6.51 11.21 -9.02
C VAL A 202 6.57 10.56 -7.63
N SER A 203 7.77 10.22 -7.14
CA SER A 203 7.99 9.81 -5.75
C SER A 203 8.00 11.01 -4.81
N VAL A 204 8.80 12.03 -5.11
CA VAL A 204 8.94 13.24 -4.28
C VAL A 204 7.60 13.99 -4.16
N ALA A 205 6.81 14.05 -5.23
CA ALA A 205 5.50 14.70 -5.23
C ALA A 205 4.53 14.13 -4.18
N ARG A 206 4.75 12.91 -3.70
CA ARG A 206 3.93 12.24 -2.68
C ARG A 206 4.47 12.36 -1.25
N LEU A 207 5.65 12.98 -1.06
CA LEU A 207 6.21 13.17 0.29
C LEU A 207 5.30 14.04 1.16
N ILE A 208 4.82 15.16 0.61
CA ILE A 208 3.94 16.09 1.32
C ILE A 208 2.48 15.76 0.99
N LYS A 209 1.73 15.31 1.98
CA LYS A 209 0.33 14.94 1.82
C LYS A 209 -0.58 16.17 1.86
N ASP A 210 -1.50 16.26 0.91
CA ASP A 210 -2.57 17.24 0.94
C ASP A 210 -3.71 16.82 1.91
N GLU A 211 -4.70 17.71 2.09
CA GLU A 211 -5.82 17.44 3.01
C GLU A 211 -6.66 16.22 2.64
N TYR A 212 -6.79 15.91 1.34
CA TYR A 212 -7.50 14.71 0.89
C TYR A 212 -6.71 13.46 1.31
N GLU A 213 -5.41 13.43 1.06
CA GLU A 213 -4.53 12.31 1.39
C GLU A 213 -4.55 12.01 2.89
N ILE A 214 -4.44 13.04 3.73
CA ILE A 214 -4.48 12.89 5.19
C ILE A 214 -5.82 12.30 5.65
N ARG A 215 -6.95 12.73 5.07
CA ARG A 215 -8.27 12.14 5.39
C ARG A 215 -8.38 10.68 4.98
N GLU A 216 -7.84 10.32 3.82
CA GLU A 216 -7.85 8.92 3.34
C GLU A 216 -6.96 8.03 4.22
N MET A 217 -5.79 8.51 4.64
CA MET A 217 -4.93 7.80 5.58
C MET A 217 -5.61 7.61 6.94
N GLN A 218 -6.32 8.63 7.45
CA GLN A 218 -7.09 8.47 8.69
C GLN A 218 -8.19 7.40 8.55
N LYS A 219 -8.89 7.31 7.39
CA LYS A 219 -9.84 6.23 7.12
C LYS A 219 -9.17 4.85 7.16
N ALA A 220 -7.96 4.73 6.60
CA ALA A 220 -7.18 3.49 6.63
C ALA A 220 -6.80 3.08 8.07
N VAL A 221 -6.35 4.03 8.88
CA VAL A 221 -6.05 3.84 10.32
C VAL A 221 -7.30 3.40 11.08
N ASP A 222 -8.44 4.08 10.88
CA ASP A 222 -9.69 3.74 11.56
C ASP A 222 -10.20 2.34 11.18
N ALA A 223 -10.09 1.95 9.91
CA ALA A 223 -10.43 0.61 9.44
C ALA A 223 -9.49 -0.44 10.03
N THR A 224 -8.19 -0.15 10.11
CA THR A 224 -7.18 -1.00 10.74
C THR A 224 -7.47 -1.22 12.23
N HIS A 225 -7.82 -0.17 12.98
CA HIS A 225 -8.25 -0.29 14.39
C HIS A 225 -9.43 -1.27 14.55
N ARG A 226 -10.44 -1.18 13.68
CA ARG A 226 -11.57 -2.14 13.69
C ARG A 226 -11.09 -3.57 13.36
N GLY A 227 -10.13 -3.72 12.45
CA GLY A 227 -9.52 -5.01 12.13
C GLY A 227 -8.77 -5.63 13.32
N PHE A 228 -8.00 -4.84 14.05
CA PHE A 228 -7.35 -5.29 15.29
C PHE A 228 -8.37 -5.72 16.36
N SER A 229 -9.47 -4.96 16.48
CA SER A 229 -10.58 -5.34 17.38
C SER A 229 -11.22 -6.70 16.98
N ASP A 230 -11.36 -6.97 15.67
CA ASP A 230 -11.87 -8.26 15.19
C ASP A 230 -10.87 -9.39 15.48
N VAL A 231 -9.57 -9.13 15.35
CA VAL A 231 -8.51 -10.09 15.71
C VAL A 231 -8.59 -10.44 17.20
N ILE A 232 -8.75 -9.45 18.09
CA ILE A 232 -8.89 -9.71 19.54
C ILE A 232 -10.09 -10.62 19.82
N ARG A 233 -11.22 -10.41 19.13
CA ARG A 233 -12.45 -11.24 19.29
C ARG A 233 -12.25 -12.69 18.85
N VAL A 234 -11.41 -12.95 17.85
CA VAL A 234 -11.18 -14.33 17.34
C VAL A 234 -10.03 -15.06 18.04
N LEU A 235 -9.26 -14.42 18.93
CA LEU A 235 -8.18 -15.07 19.68
C LEU A 235 -8.60 -16.39 20.37
N PRO A 236 -9.78 -16.49 21.02
CA PRO A 236 -10.20 -17.77 21.61
C PRO A 236 -10.33 -18.91 20.59
N ALA A 237 -10.80 -18.61 19.37
CA ALA A 237 -10.88 -19.59 18.29
C ALA A 237 -9.48 -19.91 17.72
N ALA A 238 -8.61 -18.91 17.60
CA ALA A 238 -7.23 -19.07 17.15
C ALA A 238 -6.44 -20.03 18.07
N VAL A 239 -6.60 -19.90 19.39
CA VAL A 239 -5.94 -20.77 20.40
C VAL A 239 -6.34 -22.24 20.24
N THR A 240 -7.53 -22.53 19.76
CA THR A 240 -8.03 -23.92 19.60
C THR A 240 -7.80 -24.49 18.20
N THR A 241 -7.22 -23.70 17.30
CA THR A 241 -7.01 -24.09 15.90
C THR A 241 -5.51 -24.39 15.65
N PRO A 242 -5.13 -25.50 14.99
CA PRO A 242 -3.72 -25.83 14.75
C PRO A 242 -2.93 -24.78 13.95
N ARG A 243 -3.62 -23.99 13.14
CA ARG A 243 -3.06 -22.84 12.41
C ARG A 243 -3.70 -21.54 12.90
N GLY A 244 -3.56 -21.28 14.20
CA GLY A 244 -4.20 -20.14 14.86
C GLY A 244 -3.82 -18.80 14.26
N GLU A 245 -2.57 -18.65 13.82
CA GLU A 245 -2.12 -17.42 13.14
C GLU A 245 -2.93 -17.14 11.85
N ARG A 246 -3.36 -18.18 11.11
CA ARG A 246 -4.23 -18.00 9.93
C ARG A 246 -5.65 -17.60 10.27
N VAL A 247 -6.15 -17.94 11.45
CA VAL A 247 -7.44 -17.45 11.92
C VAL A 247 -7.37 -15.93 12.14
N ILE A 248 -6.26 -15.47 12.70
CA ILE A 248 -5.97 -14.05 12.93
C ILE A 248 -5.85 -13.29 11.60
N ASP A 249 -5.01 -13.78 10.69
CA ASP A 249 -4.80 -13.24 9.36
C ASP A 249 -6.13 -13.14 8.57
N ALA A 250 -6.93 -14.21 8.58
CA ALA A 250 -8.23 -14.23 7.91
C ALA A 250 -9.23 -13.23 8.51
N ALA A 251 -9.22 -13.02 9.83
CA ALA A 251 -10.10 -12.06 10.48
C ALA A 251 -9.74 -10.62 10.07
N PHE A 252 -8.46 -10.27 10.06
CA PHE A 252 -8.00 -8.96 9.62
C PHE A 252 -8.27 -8.75 8.11
N TYR A 253 -7.95 -9.74 7.27
CA TYR A 253 -8.23 -9.70 5.84
C TYR A 253 -9.72 -9.50 5.54
N GLY A 254 -10.61 -10.17 6.29
CA GLY A 254 -12.05 -9.98 6.16
C GLY A 254 -12.46 -8.52 6.39
N ARG A 255 -11.88 -7.85 7.38
CA ARG A 255 -12.11 -6.43 7.64
C ARG A 255 -11.59 -5.55 6.50
N ALA A 256 -10.37 -5.78 6.05
CA ALA A 256 -9.77 -5.03 4.95
C ALA A 256 -10.63 -5.08 3.67
N ARG A 257 -11.19 -6.25 3.36
CA ARG A 257 -12.07 -6.44 2.18
C ARG A 257 -13.47 -5.82 2.32
N VAL A 258 -13.92 -5.59 3.53
CA VAL A 258 -15.24 -4.96 3.79
C VAL A 258 -15.13 -3.44 3.77
N GLU A 259 -14.03 -2.89 4.27
CA GLU A 259 -13.87 -1.45 4.47
C GLU A 259 -12.94 -0.78 3.45
N GLY A 260 -12.24 -1.56 2.64
CA GLY A 260 -11.30 -1.02 1.67
C GLY A 260 -11.10 -1.91 0.45
N ASN A 261 -10.06 -1.57 -0.30
CA ASN A 261 -9.65 -2.29 -1.50
C ASN A 261 -9.01 -3.64 -1.17
N ASP A 262 -8.04 -3.65 -0.25
CA ASP A 262 -7.31 -4.87 0.16
C ASP A 262 -6.48 -4.61 1.44
N LEU A 263 -5.53 -5.51 1.71
CA LEU A 263 -4.42 -5.26 2.62
C LEU A 263 -3.42 -4.29 1.97
N GLY A 264 -2.84 -3.37 2.76
CA GLY A 264 -1.73 -2.53 2.28
C GLY A 264 -0.46 -3.34 2.02
N TYR A 265 -0.27 -4.41 2.79
CA TYR A 265 0.82 -5.38 2.71
C TYR A 265 0.40 -6.71 3.35
N ASN A 266 1.21 -7.76 3.20
CA ASN A 266 0.90 -9.06 3.79
C ASN A 266 0.90 -8.97 5.32
N THR A 267 -0.21 -9.28 5.95
CA THR A 267 -0.36 -9.30 7.42
C THR A 267 0.73 -10.15 8.07
N ILE A 268 1.36 -9.64 9.11
CA ILE A 268 2.23 -10.38 10.01
C ILE A 268 1.42 -10.70 11.27
N ALA A 269 1.08 -11.98 11.46
CA ALA A 269 0.36 -12.48 12.64
C ALA A 269 1.27 -13.48 13.37
N ALA A 270 2.27 -12.96 14.07
CA ALA A 270 3.38 -13.75 14.63
C ALA A 270 3.15 -14.06 16.11
N SER A 271 2.88 -15.33 16.42
CA SER A 271 2.66 -15.81 17.80
C SER A 271 3.93 -16.37 18.42
N GLY A 272 4.18 -16.03 19.68
CA GLY A 272 5.34 -16.51 20.44
C GLY A 272 6.66 -16.14 19.75
N SER A 273 7.55 -17.13 19.57
CA SER A 273 8.89 -16.90 18.98
C SER A 273 8.87 -16.52 17.51
N HIS A 274 7.77 -16.70 16.79
CA HIS A 274 7.62 -16.21 15.42
C HIS A 274 7.71 -14.67 15.36
N ALA A 275 7.34 -13.97 16.42
CA ALA A 275 7.51 -12.54 16.56
C ALA A 275 8.97 -12.05 16.45
N CYS A 276 9.96 -12.95 16.60
CA CYS A 276 11.37 -12.64 16.38
C CYS A 276 11.78 -12.75 14.90
N VAL A 277 10.86 -13.06 13.99
CA VAL A 277 11.07 -13.06 12.53
C VAL A 277 10.36 -11.84 11.95
N LEU A 278 11.10 -10.84 11.51
CA LEU A 278 10.60 -9.51 11.19
C LEU A 278 9.42 -9.51 10.19
N HIS A 279 9.45 -10.35 9.15
CA HIS A 279 8.40 -10.50 8.15
C HIS A 279 7.81 -11.91 8.18
N TRP A 280 7.23 -12.30 9.33
CA TRP A 280 6.53 -13.59 9.48
C TRP A 280 5.15 -13.54 8.83
N ASN A 281 5.10 -13.55 7.51
CA ASN A 281 3.87 -13.53 6.71
C ASN A 281 3.36 -14.93 6.30
N ARG A 282 3.98 -15.99 6.77
CA ARG A 282 3.50 -17.37 6.58
C ARG A 282 2.25 -17.65 7.38
N ASN A 283 2.15 -17.06 8.58
CA ASN A 283 1.02 -17.14 9.49
C ASN A 283 0.51 -18.59 9.67
N ASP A 284 1.41 -19.57 9.81
CA ASP A 284 1.06 -21.00 9.84
C ASP A 284 1.28 -21.67 11.22
N GLY A 285 1.57 -20.88 12.24
CA GLY A 285 1.86 -21.32 13.58
C GLY A 285 0.63 -21.50 14.48
N GLU A 286 0.86 -22.18 15.61
CA GLU A 286 -0.09 -22.28 16.72
C GLU A 286 -0.11 -20.99 17.53
N VAL A 287 -1.26 -20.68 18.12
CA VAL A 287 -1.45 -19.55 19.05
C VAL A 287 -1.64 -20.09 20.45
N LYS A 288 -0.76 -19.76 21.39
CA LYS A 288 -0.76 -20.34 22.75
C LYS A 288 -1.03 -19.31 23.83
N PRO A 289 -1.92 -19.61 24.79
CA PRO A 289 -2.10 -18.76 25.96
C PRO A 289 -0.78 -18.57 26.71
N GLY A 290 -0.47 -17.33 27.08
CA GLY A 290 0.79 -16.96 27.73
C GLY A 290 1.89 -16.47 26.79
N ASP A 291 1.75 -16.72 25.48
CA ASP A 291 2.58 -16.08 24.45
C ASP A 291 2.09 -14.67 24.10
N LEU A 292 2.91 -13.91 23.37
CA LEU A 292 2.52 -12.67 22.71
C LEU A 292 2.13 -12.94 21.25
N LEU A 293 1.21 -12.14 20.75
CA LEU A 293 0.91 -11.99 19.33
C LEU A 293 1.45 -10.64 18.87
N LEU A 294 2.47 -10.62 18.04
CA LEU A 294 2.85 -9.45 17.27
C LEU A 294 1.96 -9.43 16.01
N LEU A 295 1.05 -8.46 15.96
CA LEU A 295 0.17 -8.22 14.81
C LEU A 295 0.60 -6.92 14.14
N ASP A 296 1.01 -7.04 12.88
CA ASP A 296 1.42 -5.93 12.03
C ASP A 296 0.62 -6.00 10.75
N ALA A 297 -0.24 -5.01 10.54
CA ALA A 297 -1.23 -5.01 9.48
C ALA A 297 -1.79 -3.62 9.20
N GLY A 298 -2.12 -3.36 7.93
CA GLY A 298 -2.75 -2.15 7.47
C GLY A 298 -3.84 -2.40 6.43
N VAL A 299 -4.96 -1.67 6.54
CA VAL A 299 -6.00 -1.65 5.52
C VAL A 299 -5.62 -0.64 4.44
N GLU A 300 -5.62 -1.07 3.17
CA GLU A 300 -5.61 -0.19 2.02
C GLU A 300 -7.06 0.18 1.67
N VAL A 301 -7.43 1.44 1.81
CA VAL A 301 -8.77 1.92 1.43
C VAL A 301 -8.93 2.05 -0.09
N ASP A 302 -10.14 2.27 -0.59
CA ASP A 302 -10.43 2.30 -2.04
C ASP A 302 -9.60 3.34 -2.81
N SER A 303 -9.13 4.38 -2.14
CA SER A 303 -8.23 5.40 -2.69
C SER A 303 -6.76 4.98 -2.75
N TYR A 304 -6.44 3.74 -2.33
CA TYR A 304 -5.11 3.13 -2.22
C TYR A 304 -4.21 3.70 -1.12
N TYR A 305 -4.69 4.62 -0.28
CA TYR A 305 -3.95 4.99 0.93
C TYR A 305 -4.04 3.86 1.95
N THR A 306 -2.91 3.56 2.59
CA THR A 306 -2.82 2.49 3.58
C THR A 306 -2.43 3.02 4.96
N ALA A 307 -2.80 2.28 6.00
CA ALA A 307 -2.20 2.38 7.32
C ALA A 307 -1.06 1.36 7.44
N ASP A 308 -0.20 1.57 8.42
CA ASP A 308 0.85 0.64 8.83
C ASP A 308 0.96 0.63 10.37
N ILE A 309 0.38 -0.38 10.99
CA ILE A 309 0.23 -0.41 12.43
C ILE A 309 0.66 -1.75 13.00
N THR A 310 1.55 -1.69 13.98
CA THR A 310 1.88 -2.88 14.78
C THR A 310 1.42 -2.73 16.22
N ARG A 311 0.79 -3.79 16.73
CA ARG A 311 0.54 -3.98 18.17
C ARG A 311 0.98 -5.36 18.61
N THR A 312 1.65 -5.43 19.76
CA THR A 312 2.00 -6.71 20.40
C THR A 312 1.05 -6.96 21.55
N LEU A 313 0.25 -8.03 21.45
CA LEU A 313 -0.89 -8.33 22.31
C LEU A 313 -0.62 -9.58 23.16
N PRO A 314 -0.91 -9.60 24.47
CA PRO A 314 -0.81 -10.82 25.27
C PRO A 314 -1.99 -11.75 24.96
N ILE A 315 -1.73 -12.94 24.42
CA ILE A 315 -2.78 -13.87 23.93
C ILE A 315 -3.80 -14.22 25.02
N ASN A 316 -3.39 -14.34 26.27
CA ASN A 316 -4.28 -14.58 27.41
C ASN A 316 -4.91 -13.30 28.02
N GLY A 317 -4.60 -12.10 27.47
CA GLY A 317 -5.11 -10.81 27.92
C GLY A 317 -4.30 -10.14 29.02
N LYS A 318 -3.18 -10.73 29.46
CA LYS A 318 -2.28 -10.18 30.48
C LYS A 318 -0.83 -10.42 30.12
N PHE A 319 0.00 -9.38 30.24
CA PHE A 319 1.43 -9.48 30.10
C PHE A 319 2.04 -10.19 31.33
N SER A 320 2.99 -11.11 31.11
CA SER A 320 3.85 -11.56 32.19
C SER A 320 4.83 -10.45 32.62
N PRO A 321 5.47 -10.53 33.81
CA PRO A 321 6.44 -9.52 34.23
C PRO A 321 7.59 -9.33 33.21
N ALA A 322 8.12 -10.38 32.62
CA ALA A 322 9.19 -10.31 31.63
C ALA A 322 8.70 -9.66 30.32
N GLN A 323 7.53 -10.06 29.82
CA GLN A 323 6.91 -9.46 28.63
C GLN A 323 6.65 -7.97 28.83
N ARG A 324 6.09 -7.60 29.99
CA ARG A 324 5.79 -6.20 30.31
C ARG A 324 7.05 -5.34 30.40
N ALA A 325 8.15 -5.87 31.00
CA ALA A 325 9.41 -5.14 31.09
C ALA A 325 9.98 -4.80 29.72
N LEU A 326 10.02 -5.77 28.81
CA LEU A 326 10.47 -5.54 27.42
C LEU A 326 9.49 -4.66 26.64
N TYR A 327 8.17 -4.85 26.84
CA TYR A 327 7.16 -4.03 26.19
C TYR A 327 7.32 -2.56 26.56
N MET A 328 7.51 -2.25 27.85
CA MET A 328 7.72 -0.87 28.31
C MET A 328 8.98 -0.26 27.72
N LEU A 329 10.06 -1.05 27.53
CA LEU A 329 11.28 -0.56 26.88
C LEU A 329 11.02 -0.15 25.41
N VAL A 330 10.27 -0.97 24.66
CA VAL A 330 9.88 -0.66 23.28
C VAL A 330 8.89 0.52 23.24
N TYR A 331 7.96 0.60 24.18
CA TYR A 331 7.02 1.71 24.31
C TYR A 331 7.73 3.05 24.53
N GLU A 332 8.67 3.12 25.47
CA GLU A 332 9.47 4.33 25.72
C GLU A 332 10.36 4.68 24.53
N SER A 333 10.84 3.68 23.79
CA SER A 333 11.60 3.86 22.56
C SER A 333 10.72 4.49 21.45
N GLN A 334 9.50 3.99 21.26
CA GLN A 334 8.55 4.55 20.29
C GLN A 334 8.21 6.00 20.65
N LYS A 335 7.90 6.25 21.92
CA LYS A 335 7.59 7.59 22.43
C LYS A 335 8.74 8.57 22.14
N ALA A 336 9.98 8.18 22.41
CA ALA A 336 11.15 9.01 22.11
C ALA A 336 11.31 9.29 20.62
N GLY A 337 11.02 8.31 19.75
CA GLY A 337 11.00 8.48 18.31
C GLY A 337 9.93 9.47 17.85
N ILE A 338 8.69 9.34 18.35
CA ILE A 338 7.58 10.24 18.03
C ILE A 338 7.86 11.67 18.54
N GLU A 339 8.37 11.83 19.76
CA GLU A 339 8.70 13.14 20.34
C GLU A 339 9.83 13.87 19.60
N ALA A 340 10.65 13.16 18.82
CA ALA A 340 11.68 13.74 17.97
C ALA A 340 11.13 14.35 16.66
N ILE A 341 9.85 14.10 16.32
CA ILE A 341 9.25 14.51 15.05
C ILE A 341 8.88 16.00 15.09
N LYS A 342 9.45 16.76 14.15
CA LYS A 342 9.13 18.15 13.91
C LYS A 342 9.67 18.57 12.55
N ALA A 343 9.01 19.51 11.87
CA ALA A 343 9.54 20.11 10.65
C ALA A 343 10.95 20.70 10.88
N GLY A 344 11.86 20.47 9.92
CA GLY A 344 13.25 20.89 9.97
C GLY A 344 14.21 19.94 10.70
N VAL A 345 13.71 18.87 11.34
CA VAL A 345 14.55 17.85 11.97
C VAL A 345 15.02 16.84 10.92
N PRO A 346 16.29 16.36 10.96
CA PRO A 346 16.72 15.29 10.07
C PRO A 346 15.88 14.03 10.24
N PHE A 347 15.46 13.36 9.16
CA PHE A 347 14.66 12.16 9.19
C PHE A 347 15.28 11.05 10.08
N LEU A 348 16.60 10.87 10.01
CA LEU A 348 17.31 9.86 10.82
C LEU A 348 17.34 10.16 12.33
N GLU A 349 16.93 11.34 12.77
CA GLU A 349 16.87 11.67 14.20
C GLU A 349 15.82 10.83 14.94
N ILE A 350 14.71 10.48 14.27
CA ILE A 350 13.69 9.55 14.79
C ILE A 350 14.36 8.22 15.17
N ASN A 351 15.14 7.69 14.24
CA ASN A 351 15.86 6.42 14.43
C ASN A 351 16.90 6.53 15.56
N ARG A 352 17.62 7.65 15.63
CA ARG A 352 18.62 7.89 16.68
C ARG A 352 17.98 7.97 18.06
N ALA A 353 16.91 8.75 18.21
CA ALA A 353 16.19 8.91 19.47
C ALA A 353 15.65 7.58 19.98
N SER A 354 14.96 6.84 19.13
CA SER A 354 14.36 5.55 19.44
C SER A 354 15.41 4.50 19.82
N HIS A 355 16.46 4.31 19.01
CA HIS A 355 17.52 3.35 19.27
C HIS A 355 18.34 3.68 20.52
N SER A 356 18.48 4.98 20.89
CA SER A 356 19.16 5.36 22.13
C SER A 356 18.46 4.80 23.35
N VAL A 357 17.12 4.78 23.38
CA VAL A 357 16.34 4.20 24.49
C VAL A 357 16.52 2.69 24.55
N LEU A 358 16.44 1.99 23.40
CA LEU A 358 16.67 0.55 23.36
C LEU A 358 18.09 0.18 23.80
N ALA A 359 19.10 0.90 23.31
CA ALA A 359 20.50 0.67 23.68
C ALA A 359 20.74 0.89 25.18
N GLN A 360 20.19 1.99 25.76
CA GLN A 360 20.28 2.25 27.19
C GLN A 360 19.59 1.15 28.00
N GLY A 361 18.39 0.73 27.61
CA GLY A 361 17.70 -0.38 28.28
C GLY A 361 18.48 -1.68 28.27
N LEU A 362 19.13 -2.02 27.16
CA LEU A 362 20.02 -3.19 27.06
C LEU A 362 21.28 -3.08 27.95
N ILE A 363 21.80 -1.86 28.14
CA ILE A 363 22.90 -1.58 29.08
C ILE A 363 22.41 -1.73 30.51
N ASP A 364 21.26 -1.17 30.86
CA ASP A 364 20.69 -1.23 32.22
C ASP A 364 20.33 -2.65 32.62
N MET A 365 19.94 -3.51 31.68
CA MET A 365 19.75 -4.95 31.85
C MET A 365 21.07 -5.72 31.93
N GLY A 366 22.23 -5.08 31.73
CA GLY A 366 23.55 -5.71 31.75
C GLY A 366 23.86 -6.61 30.55
N ILE A 367 23.05 -6.53 29.49
CA ILE A 367 23.23 -7.27 28.23
C ILE A 367 24.38 -6.66 27.41
N ILE A 368 24.39 -5.33 27.26
CA ILE A 368 25.48 -4.57 26.64
C ILE A 368 26.37 -4.01 27.77
N LYS A 369 27.69 -4.24 27.68
CA LYS A 369 28.66 -3.84 28.71
C LYS A 369 29.59 -2.76 28.18
N MET A 370 29.04 -1.62 27.81
CA MET A 370 29.77 -0.44 27.37
C MET A 370 28.91 0.82 27.63
N SER A 371 29.46 2.00 27.40
CA SER A 371 28.69 3.26 27.49
C SER A 371 27.66 3.38 26.37
N LEU A 372 26.63 4.21 26.58
CA LEU A 372 25.64 4.51 25.54
C LEU A 372 26.29 5.15 24.30
N GLU A 373 27.25 6.04 24.49
CA GLU A 373 28.00 6.69 23.43
C GLU A 373 28.69 5.67 22.52
N GLU A 374 29.40 4.70 23.12
CA GLU A 374 30.05 3.61 22.40
C GLU A 374 29.04 2.69 21.71
N ALA A 375 27.92 2.32 22.39
CA ALA A 375 26.89 1.45 21.84
C ALA A 375 26.17 2.06 20.65
N MET A 376 26.05 3.40 20.59
CA MET A 376 25.41 4.16 19.51
C MET A 376 26.36 4.55 18.40
N ASP A 377 27.67 4.34 18.55
CA ASP A 377 28.65 4.55 17.47
C ASP A 377 28.25 3.65 16.27
N PRO A 378 28.07 4.22 15.06
CA PRO A 378 27.72 3.45 13.86
C PRO A 378 28.69 2.31 13.54
N ALA A 379 29.98 2.43 13.93
CA ALA A 379 30.99 1.40 13.75
C ALA A 379 30.87 0.24 14.76
N VAL A 380 30.15 0.44 15.87
CA VAL A 380 29.94 -0.54 16.94
C VAL A 380 28.56 -1.14 16.89
N GLY A 381 27.52 -0.37 17.13
CA GLY A 381 26.11 -0.66 16.91
C GLY A 381 25.61 -1.98 17.51
N LEU A 382 26.10 -2.42 18.68
CA LEU A 382 25.79 -3.76 19.24
C LEU A 382 24.30 -3.96 19.53
N HIS A 383 23.57 -2.90 19.87
CA HIS A 383 22.11 -2.94 20.09
C HIS A 383 21.35 -3.48 18.88
N LYS A 384 21.86 -3.29 17.66
CA LYS A 384 21.25 -3.76 16.40
C LYS A 384 21.12 -5.29 16.31
N ARG A 385 21.78 -6.05 17.17
CA ARG A 385 21.56 -7.50 17.25
C ARG A 385 20.09 -7.83 17.55
N TRP A 386 19.40 -6.98 18.31
CA TRP A 386 18.02 -7.20 18.74
C TRP A 386 17.02 -6.20 18.14
N THR A 387 17.51 -5.21 17.39
CA THR A 387 16.70 -4.18 16.71
C THR A 387 17.37 -3.81 15.37
N LEU A 388 17.27 -4.72 14.38
CA LEU A 388 18.07 -4.64 13.15
C LEU A 388 17.53 -3.64 12.13
N HIS A 389 16.21 -3.42 12.09
CA HIS A 389 15.58 -2.54 11.10
C HIS A 389 15.58 -1.06 11.50
N GLY A 390 15.34 -0.18 10.53
CA GLY A 390 15.02 1.22 10.81
C GLY A 390 13.68 1.36 11.52
N VAL A 391 13.49 2.45 12.26
CA VAL A 391 12.26 2.66 13.03
C VAL A 391 11.25 3.55 12.31
N SER A 392 11.50 3.94 11.06
CA SER A 392 10.60 4.85 10.34
C SER A 392 10.79 4.76 8.83
N HIS A 393 9.70 4.86 8.11
CA HIS A 393 9.64 5.08 6.65
C HIS A 393 8.45 5.97 6.30
N MET A 394 8.46 6.56 5.09
CA MET A 394 7.31 7.30 4.59
C MET A 394 6.16 6.35 4.28
N LEU A 395 4.95 6.82 4.54
CA LEU A 395 3.70 6.10 4.35
C LEU A 395 2.75 6.92 3.47
N GLY A 396 1.90 6.25 2.68
CA GLY A 396 0.94 6.92 1.82
C GLY A 396 0.11 5.95 0.98
N MET A 397 0.13 6.11 -0.35
CA MET A 397 -0.48 5.14 -1.27
C MET A 397 0.27 3.81 -1.31
N ASP A 398 1.57 3.83 -1.05
CA ASP A 398 2.38 2.62 -0.86
C ASP A 398 2.78 2.53 0.61
N VAL A 399 2.87 1.31 1.16
CA VAL A 399 3.30 1.11 2.56
C VAL A 399 4.71 1.68 2.78
N HIS A 400 5.65 1.39 1.89
CA HIS A 400 6.95 2.06 1.82
C HIS A 400 6.88 3.15 0.74
N ASP A 401 6.16 4.24 1.03
CA ASP A 401 5.90 5.29 0.05
C ASP A 401 7.17 6.07 -0.31
N CYS A 402 7.16 6.68 -1.50
CA CYS A 402 8.25 7.53 -1.99
C CYS A 402 9.61 6.84 -2.12
N ALA A 403 9.66 5.50 -2.22
CA ALA A 403 10.88 4.70 -2.21
C ALA A 403 11.86 5.00 -3.37
N GLN A 404 11.40 5.68 -4.43
CA GLN A 404 12.23 6.09 -5.57
C GLN A 404 12.70 7.55 -5.48
N ALA A 405 12.39 8.26 -4.38
CA ALA A 405 12.98 9.56 -4.10
C ALA A 405 14.48 9.42 -3.81
N ARG A 406 15.26 10.43 -4.19
CA ARG A 406 16.69 10.44 -3.88
C ARG A 406 16.92 10.49 -2.37
N ALA A 407 18.04 9.94 -1.94
CA ALA A 407 18.40 9.86 -0.53
C ALA A 407 18.44 11.23 0.16
N ASP A 408 18.90 12.27 -0.54
CA ASP A 408 18.97 13.65 -0.04
C ASP A 408 17.57 14.29 0.15
N GLN A 409 16.54 13.75 -0.48
CA GLN A 409 15.15 14.21 -0.37
C GLN A 409 14.31 13.37 0.59
N TYR A 410 14.81 12.21 1.02
CA TYR A 410 14.12 11.28 1.89
C TYR A 410 14.99 10.93 3.11
N ARG A 411 15.79 9.85 3.03
CA ARG A 411 16.55 9.31 4.18
C ARG A 411 17.54 10.30 4.79
N ASP A 412 18.27 11.02 3.96
CA ASP A 412 19.30 11.99 4.36
C ASP A 412 18.75 13.44 4.36
N GLY A 413 17.44 13.58 4.15
CA GLY A 413 16.71 14.83 4.16
C GLY A 413 16.24 15.26 5.55
N VAL A 414 15.45 16.33 5.58
CA VAL A 414 14.79 16.84 6.77
C VAL A 414 13.29 16.60 6.67
N LEU A 415 12.62 16.49 7.81
CA LEU A 415 11.17 16.39 7.87
C LEU A 415 10.54 17.73 7.47
N GLU A 416 9.44 17.64 6.73
CA GLU A 416 8.64 18.80 6.34
C GLU A 416 7.18 18.58 6.79
N ALA A 417 6.50 19.67 7.14
CA ALA A 417 5.08 19.59 7.49
C ALA A 417 4.26 19.00 6.33
N GLY A 418 3.35 18.08 6.65
CA GLY A 418 2.59 17.30 5.66
C GLY A 418 3.20 15.94 5.33
N MET A 419 4.43 15.63 5.72
CA MET A 419 4.96 14.27 5.62
C MET A 419 4.21 13.33 6.57
N VAL A 420 3.91 12.11 6.14
CA VAL A 420 3.38 11.05 6.99
C VAL A 420 4.36 9.88 6.97
N LEU A 421 4.68 9.37 8.14
CA LEU A 421 5.69 8.34 8.34
C LEU A 421 5.32 7.42 9.50
N THR A 422 5.92 6.23 9.54
CA THR A 422 5.78 5.28 10.65
C THR A 422 6.77 5.57 11.78
N VAL A 423 6.45 5.15 13.00
CA VAL A 423 7.41 5.02 14.10
C VAL A 423 7.24 3.66 14.74
N GLU A 424 8.17 2.74 14.43
CA GLU A 424 8.00 1.28 14.61
C GLU A 424 9.18 0.59 15.31
N PRO A 425 9.73 1.07 16.43
CA PRO A 425 10.80 0.34 17.10
C PRO A 425 10.37 -1.06 17.50
N GLY A 426 11.32 -1.99 17.46
CA GLY A 426 11.12 -3.36 17.89
C GLY A 426 12.31 -3.93 18.64
N LEU A 427 12.05 -4.95 19.45
CA LEU A 427 13.05 -5.70 20.17
C LEU A 427 12.75 -7.20 20.02
N TYR A 428 13.73 -7.96 19.50
CA TYR A 428 13.54 -9.35 19.09
C TYR A 428 14.60 -10.25 19.71
N ILE A 429 14.22 -11.00 20.74
CA ILE A 429 15.13 -11.88 21.46
C ILE A 429 14.90 -13.32 20.99
N GLN A 430 15.81 -13.83 20.19
CA GLN A 430 15.70 -15.19 19.63
C GLN A 430 15.60 -16.23 20.74
N LEU A 431 14.94 -17.35 20.44
CA LEU A 431 14.69 -18.43 21.39
C LEU A 431 15.98 -19.06 21.94
N ASP A 432 17.04 -19.04 21.14
CA ASP A 432 18.38 -19.59 21.43
C ASP A 432 19.41 -18.51 21.80
N ASP A 433 18.98 -17.28 22.10
CA ASP A 433 19.89 -16.19 22.48
C ASP A 433 20.33 -16.34 23.94
N GLU A 434 21.54 -16.87 24.15
CA GLU A 434 22.11 -17.09 25.48
C GLU A 434 22.60 -15.80 26.18
N LEU A 435 22.64 -14.65 25.52
CA LEU A 435 22.97 -13.38 26.16
C LEU A 435 21.84 -12.87 27.05
N PHE A 436 20.60 -13.32 26.78
CA PHE A 436 19.45 -13.01 27.62
C PHE A 436 19.11 -14.13 28.60
N PRO A 437 18.62 -13.82 29.82
CA PRO A 437 17.99 -14.78 30.71
C PRO A 437 16.84 -15.53 30.01
N ALA A 438 16.61 -16.79 30.43
CA ALA A 438 15.69 -17.69 29.74
C ALA A 438 14.25 -17.16 29.64
N GLU A 439 13.80 -16.39 30.63
CA GLU A 439 12.47 -15.80 30.69
C GLU A 439 12.19 -14.74 29.61
N TYR A 440 13.22 -14.20 28.95
CA TYR A 440 13.08 -13.21 27.86
C TYR A 440 13.22 -13.84 26.47
N ARG A 441 13.72 -15.08 26.38
CA ARG A 441 13.99 -15.73 25.09
C ARG A 441 12.70 -16.07 24.35
N GLY A 442 12.69 -15.83 23.06
CA GLY A 442 11.51 -16.03 22.20
C GLY A 442 10.49 -14.89 22.27
N ILE A 443 10.81 -13.78 22.94
CA ILE A 443 9.95 -12.60 22.98
C ILE A 443 10.36 -11.64 21.86
N GLY A 444 9.42 -11.35 20.95
CA GLY A 444 9.51 -10.29 19.95
C GLY A 444 8.40 -9.27 20.19
N ILE A 445 8.75 -7.98 20.16
CA ILE A 445 7.83 -6.87 20.38
C ILE A 445 8.12 -5.79 19.36
N ARG A 446 7.08 -5.30 18.69
CA ARG A 446 7.06 -4.07 17.88
C ARG A 446 5.82 -3.27 18.25
N ILE A 447 5.95 -1.97 18.30
CA ILE A 447 4.85 -1.01 18.48
C ILE A 447 5.03 0.04 17.41
N GLU A 448 3.99 0.28 16.62
CA GLU A 448 4.05 1.15 15.45
C GLU A 448 2.83 2.03 15.33
N ASP A 449 3.06 3.28 15.01
CA ASP A 449 2.04 4.28 14.74
C ASP A 449 2.35 5.06 13.45
N ASP A 450 1.28 5.53 12.80
CA ASP A 450 1.31 6.43 11.65
C ASP A 450 1.29 7.88 12.15
N VAL A 451 2.29 8.67 11.78
CA VAL A 451 2.51 10.00 12.34
C VAL A 451 2.61 11.05 11.24
N LEU A 452 1.77 12.09 11.32
CA LEU A 452 1.80 13.27 10.48
C LEU A 452 2.73 14.33 11.09
N VAL A 453 3.70 14.79 10.31
CA VAL A 453 4.58 15.91 10.68
C VAL A 453 3.82 17.24 10.57
N THR A 454 3.92 18.08 11.59
CA THR A 454 3.39 19.44 11.57
C THR A 454 4.51 20.47 11.71
N GLU A 455 4.20 21.77 11.54
CA GLU A 455 5.19 22.85 11.69
C GLU A 455 5.86 22.84 13.07
N ASP A 456 5.08 22.61 14.12
CA ASP A 456 5.53 22.72 15.51
C ASP A 456 5.71 21.37 16.22
N GLY A 457 5.45 20.23 15.55
CA GLY A 457 5.53 18.90 16.14
C GLY A 457 4.91 17.84 15.25
N PHE A 458 3.94 17.09 15.78
CA PHE A 458 3.31 15.97 15.09
C PHE A 458 1.83 15.79 15.47
N ILE A 459 1.12 15.01 14.65
CA ILE A 459 -0.19 14.42 14.98
C ILE A 459 -0.06 12.92 14.81
N ASN A 460 -0.28 12.14 15.87
CA ASN A 460 -0.36 10.69 15.79
C ASN A 460 -1.75 10.30 15.25
N LEU A 461 -1.82 9.81 14.00
CA LEU A 461 -3.07 9.38 13.36
C LEU A 461 -3.64 8.13 14.03
N SER A 462 -2.79 7.35 14.69
CA SER A 462 -3.11 6.09 15.37
C SER A 462 -3.34 6.25 16.88
N GLU A 463 -3.38 7.46 17.42
CA GLU A 463 -3.46 7.74 18.87
C GLU A 463 -4.63 7.01 19.55
N ASN A 464 -5.74 6.80 18.83
CA ASN A 464 -6.92 6.11 19.35
C ASN A 464 -6.78 4.59 19.44
N ILE A 465 -5.69 4.02 18.95
CA ILE A 465 -5.42 2.57 19.02
C ILE A 465 -4.55 2.32 20.27
N PRO A 466 -5.05 1.61 21.29
CA PRO A 466 -4.31 1.36 22.51
C PRO A 466 -2.89 0.85 22.25
N HIS A 467 -1.90 1.44 22.90
CA HIS A 467 -0.49 1.07 22.77
C HIS A 467 0.25 1.01 24.13
N HIS A 468 -0.26 1.64 25.19
CA HIS A 468 0.25 1.39 26.55
C HIS A 468 -0.23 0.03 27.05
N PRO A 469 0.58 -0.78 27.76
CA PRO A 469 0.20 -2.14 28.14
C PRO A 469 -1.07 -2.23 28.99
N ASP A 470 -1.35 -1.26 29.87
CA ASP A 470 -2.59 -1.24 30.65
C ASP A 470 -3.83 -0.99 29.80
N GLU A 471 -3.69 -0.15 28.77
CA GLU A 471 -4.75 0.15 27.80
C GLU A 471 -5.02 -1.06 26.90
N ILE A 472 -3.96 -1.75 26.45
CA ILE A 472 -4.08 -3.00 25.68
C ILE A 472 -4.83 -4.05 26.49
N GLU A 473 -4.45 -4.29 27.74
CA GLU A 473 -5.13 -5.25 28.60
C GLU A 473 -6.61 -4.88 28.80
N SER A 474 -6.90 -3.60 28.99
CA SER A 474 -8.27 -3.08 29.14
C SER A 474 -9.07 -3.23 27.83
N TRP A 475 -8.48 -2.88 26.70
CA TRP A 475 -9.08 -3.04 25.39
C TRP A 475 -9.40 -4.51 25.08
N MET A 476 -8.46 -5.41 25.30
CA MET A 476 -8.67 -6.85 25.14
C MET A 476 -9.77 -7.39 26.05
N ALA A 477 -9.85 -6.91 27.31
CA ALA A 477 -10.90 -7.31 28.23
C ALA A 477 -12.30 -6.82 27.82
N SER A 478 -12.39 -5.66 27.16
CA SER A 478 -13.65 -5.11 26.68
C SER A 478 -14.24 -5.83 25.46
N LEU A 479 -13.43 -6.59 24.73
CA LEU A 479 -13.80 -7.27 23.47
C LEU A 479 -13.96 -8.79 23.60
N ARG A 480 -13.69 -9.36 24.79
CA ARG A 480 -13.74 -10.82 25.08
C ARG A 480 -15.04 -11.25 25.75
#